data_0979ad0088c4e8f6058977420403f3eb
#
_entry.id   0979ad0088c4e8f6058977420403f3eb
#
_cell.length_a   1.000
_cell.length_b   1.000
_cell.length_c   1.000
_cell.angle_alpha   90.00
_cell.angle_beta   90.00
_cell.angle_gamma   90.00
#
_symmetry.space_group_name_H-M   'P 1'
#
loop_
_entity.id
_entity.type
_entity.pdbx_description
1 polymer ?
#
loop_
_entity_poly.entity_id
_entity_poly.type
_entity_poly.pdbx_seq_one_letter_code
_entity_poly.pdbx_strand_id
1 'polypeptide(L)'
;MKALVEFVGAGPGAEDLITVRGLRALQQADLVVYAGSLVNPAHLRACKANCTCLDSASMNLGEQIEAMSDAALAGKRVVRLHTGDPAMYGAINEQIRGLAQKGVAASIIPGVSSVFAAAAALGCELTSPDVSQSVVLTRTPGRTPMPQGEDAAAFARTGAMLVFFLSTGKVGELMRHLMEQGGLAEGTPAAIVYRAS
;
A
#
# COMPACT_ATOMS: atom_id res chain seq x y z
N MET A 1 28.84 7.74 0.39
CA MET A 1 27.45 7.87 0.91
C MET A 1 27.07 6.54 1.55
N LYS A 2 26.24 6.54 2.59
CA LYS A 2 25.73 5.29 3.18
C LYS A 2 24.78 4.61 2.17
N ALA A 3 24.93 3.29 1.95
CA ALA A 3 24.04 2.55 1.08
C ALA A 3 22.58 2.66 1.58
N LEU A 4 21.66 3.06 0.72
CA LEU A 4 20.28 3.40 1.09
C LEU A 4 19.30 2.94 0.02
N VAL A 5 18.19 2.34 0.46
CA VAL A 5 17.01 2.06 -0.37
C VAL A 5 15.85 2.92 0.11
N GLU A 6 15.19 3.64 -0.81
CA GLU A 6 14.03 4.46 -0.53
C GLU A 6 12.75 3.70 -0.89
N PHE A 7 11.91 3.42 0.10
CA PHE A 7 10.58 2.84 -0.08
C PHE A 7 9.60 3.97 -0.38
N VAL A 8 9.09 4.03 -1.59
CA VAL A 8 8.30 5.16 -2.10
C VAL A 8 6.86 4.74 -2.36
N GLY A 9 5.90 5.48 -1.84
CA GLY A 9 4.50 5.36 -2.20
C GLY A 9 4.20 6.01 -3.55
N ALA A 10 3.72 5.22 -4.50
CA ALA A 10 3.32 5.69 -5.83
C ALA A 10 1.96 6.41 -5.84
N GLY A 11 1.24 6.37 -4.72
CA GLY A 11 -0.14 6.83 -4.70
C GLY A 11 -1.13 5.77 -5.22
N PRO A 12 -2.42 6.15 -5.36
CA PRO A 12 -3.51 5.21 -5.61
C PRO A 12 -3.62 4.76 -7.08
N GLY A 13 -2.88 5.38 -8.00
CA GLY A 13 -2.89 5.00 -9.42
C GLY A 13 -2.59 6.15 -10.37
N ALA A 14 -3.23 7.31 -10.22
CA ALA A 14 -2.97 8.49 -11.03
C ALA A 14 -1.54 9.01 -10.81
N GLU A 15 -0.88 9.41 -11.89
CA GLU A 15 0.53 9.83 -11.86
C GLU A 15 0.76 11.10 -11.05
N ASP A 16 -0.21 11.99 -11.00
CA ASP A 16 -0.18 13.26 -10.30
C ASP A 16 -0.50 13.15 -8.80
N LEU A 17 -0.91 11.96 -8.34
CA LEU A 17 -1.11 11.67 -6.92
C LEU A 17 0.11 11.08 -6.21
N ILE A 18 1.25 11.01 -6.88
CA ILE A 18 2.52 10.76 -6.22
C ILE A 18 2.96 12.01 -5.45
N THR A 19 3.60 11.83 -4.30
CA THR A 19 4.16 12.98 -3.59
C THR A 19 5.33 13.58 -4.35
N VAL A 20 5.54 14.89 -4.23
CA VAL A 20 6.69 15.59 -4.86
C VAL A 20 8.02 14.94 -4.45
N ARG A 21 8.14 14.46 -3.19
CA ARG A 21 9.34 13.76 -2.73
C ARG A 21 9.50 12.41 -3.43
N GLY A 22 8.41 11.65 -3.58
CA GLY A 22 8.41 10.38 -4.30
C GLY A 22 8.79 10.54 -5.77
N LEU A 23 8.23 11.55 -6.44
CA LEU A 23 8.57 11.88 -7.82
C LEU A 23 10.07 12.20 -7.98
N ARG A 24 10.63 13.02 -7.09
CA ARG A 24 12.06 13.35 -7.10
C ARG A 24 12.95 12.12 -6.87
N ALA A 25 12.52 11.19 -6.01
CA ALA A 25 13.24 9.93 -5.80
C ALA A 25 13.26 9.10 -7.08
N LEU A 26 12.13 8.96 -7.79
CA LEU A 26 12.05 8.26 -9.09
C LEU A 26 12.95 8.91 -10.14
N GLN A 27 12.89 10.24 -10.28
CA GLN A 27 13.70 11.00 -11.24
C GLN A 27 15.21 10.83 -11.03
N GLN A 28 15.64 10.49 -9.83
CA GLN A 28 17.04 10.33 -9.48
C GLN A 28 17.48 8.86 -9.39
N ALA A 29 16.55 7.91 -9.46
CA ALA A 29 16.82 6.49 -9.30
C ALA A 29 17.72 5.92 -10.39
N ASP A 30 18.62 5.03 -10.01
CA ASP A 30 19.41 4.17 -10.91
C ASP A 30 18.77 2.79 -11.05
N LEU A 31 18.05 2.36 -9.98
CA LEU A 31 17.26 1.14 -9.94
C LEU A 31 15.92 1.43 -9.28
N VAL A 32 14.85 1.00 -9.94
CA VAL A 32 13.50 0.94 -9.38
C VAL A 32 13.04 -0.51 -9.35
N VAL A 33 12.68 -1.02 -8.17
CA VAL A 33 12.00 -2.32 -8.01
C VAL A 33 10.54 -2.03 -7.70
N TYR A 34 9.60 -2.54 -8.50
CA TYR A 34 8.18 -2.23 -8.37
C TYR A 34 7.30 -3.48 -8.49
N ALA A 35 6.09 -3.45 -7.95
CA ALA A 35 5.10 -4.53 -8.08
C ALA A 35 4.21 -4.27 -9.30
N GLY A 36 4.54 -4.87 -10.45
CA GLY A 36 3.93 -4.57 -11.74
C GLY A 36 2.42 -4.82 -11.83
N SER A 37 1.87 -5.69 -10.99
CA SER A 37 0.41 -5.92 -10.92
C SER A 37 -0.36 -4.83 -10.17
N LEU A 38 0.31 -3.97 -9.40
CA LEU A 38 -0.32 -3.00 -8.49
C LEU A 38 0.08 -1.55 -8.74
N VAL A 39 1.28 -1.31 -9.27
CA VAL A 39 1.80 0.03 -9.56
C VAL A 39 1.48 0.39 -11.01
N ASN A 40 0.91 1.57 -11.23
CA ASN A 40 0.70 2.08 -12.57
C ASN A 40 2.05 2.26 -13.29
N PRO A 41 2.31 1.57 -14.41
CA PRO A 41 3.60 1.66 -15.13
C PRO A 41 3.94 3.08 -15.61
N ALA A 42 2.93 3.94 -15.71
CA ALA A 42 3.11 5.34 -16.10
C ALA A 42 4.07 6.11 -15.19
N HIS A 43 4.13 5.76 -13.88
CA HIS A 43 5.11 6.33 -12.95
C HIS A 43 6.57 6.12 -13.39
N LEU A 44 6.85 5.02 -14.08
CA LEU A 44 8.21 4.70 -14.52
C LEU A 44 8.72 5.66 -15.61
N ARG A 45 7.81 6.39 -16.28
CA ARG A 45 8.19 7.44 -17.24
C ARG A 45 8.93 8.62 -16.59
N ALA A 46 8.76 8.79 -15.30
CA ALA A 46 9.49 9.81 -14.54
C ALA A 46 10.96 9.45 -14.28
N CYS A 47 11.34 8.19 -14.44
CA CYS A 47 12.71 7.74 -14.25
C CYS A 47 13.63 8.26 -15.36
N LYS A 48 14.90 8.44 -15.03
CA LYS A 48 15.91 8.80 -16.05
C LYS A 48 16.13 7.67 -17.07
N ALA A 49 16.59 8.01 -18.27
CA ALA A 49 16.69 7.08 -19.38
C ALA A 49 17.57 5.83 -19.11
N ASN A 50 18.56 5.95 -18.24
CA ASN A 50 19.46 4.85 -17.87
C ASN A 50 19.05 4.14 -16.55
N CYS A 51 17.84 4.40 -16.03
CA CYS A 51 17.32 3.72 -14.86
C CYS A 51 16.91 2.28 -15.22
N THR A 52 17.33 1.33 -14.40
CA THR A 52 16.86 -0.05 -14.51
C THR A 52 15.55 -0.19 -13.73
N CYS A 53 14.49 -0.69 -14.36
CA CYS A 53 13.21 -0.95 -13.71
C CYS A 53 12.97 -2.46 -13.67
N LEU A 54 12.85 -3.04 -12.45
CA LEU A 54 12.63 -4.47 -12.22
C LEU A 54 11.22 -4.70 -11.69
N ASP A 55 10.44 -5.51 -12.40
CA ASP A 55 9.16 -5.99 -11.90
C ASP A 55 9.38 -7.11 -10.90
N SER A 56 8.91 -6.90 -9.67
CA SER A 56 9.04 -7.89 -8.59
C SER A 56 7.94 -8.96 -8.59
N ALA A 57 7.03 -8.97 -9.56
CA ALA A 57 5.94 -9.96 -9.61
C ALA A 57 6.45 -11.40 -9.75
N SER A 58 7.59 -11.60 -10.40
CA SER A 58 8.27 -12.90 -10.57
C SER A 58 9.39 -13.16 -9.56
N MET A 59 9.67 -12.22 -8.64
CA MET A 59 10.77 -12.30 -7.69
C MET A 59 10.28 -12.73 -6.31
N ASN A 60 11.01 -13.65 -5.68
CA ASN A 60 10.82 -13.92 -4.25
C ASN A 60 11.44 -12.82 -3.38
N LEU A 61 11.17 -12.86 -2.07
CA LEU A 61 11.65 -11.84 -1.13
C LEU A 61 13.19 -11.73 -1.11
N GLY A 62 13.89 -12.87 -1.15
CA GLY A 62 15.36 -12.89 -1.14
C GLY A 62 15.95 -12.21 -2.37
N GLU A 63 15.43 -12.54 -3.55
CA GLU A 63 15.86 -11.94 -4.83
C GLU A 63 15.62 -10.42 -4.86
N GLN A 64 14.49 -9.95 -4.30
CA GLN A 64 14.23 -8.52 -4.20
C GLN A 64 15.24 -7.80 -3.29
N ILE A 65 15.52 -8.39 -2.11
CA ILE A 65 16.49 -7.85 -1.17
C ILE A 65 17.90 -7.84 -1.80
N GLU A 66 18.28 -8.90 -2.48
CA GLU A 66 19.59 -9.03 -3.14
C GLU A 66 19.77 -7.96 -4.21
N ALA A 67 18.82 -7.85 -5.16
CA ALA A 67 18.88 -6.86 -6.21
C ALA A 67 19.00 -5.42 -5.67
N MET A 68 18.21 -5.09 -4.63
CA MET A 68 18.25 -3.76 -4.01
C MET A 68 19.55 -3.52 -3.25
N SER A 69 20.01 -4.51 -2.47
CA SER A 69 21.23 -4.36 -1.65
C SER A 69 22.48 -4.22 -2.51
N ASP A 70 22.63 -5.05 -3.55
CA ASP A 70 23.80 -5.03 -4.43
C ASP A 70 23.91 -3.69 -5.17
N ALA A 71 22.79 -3.19 -5.67
CA ALA A 71 22.76 -1.88 -6.30
C ALA A 71 23.09 -0.75 -5.31
N ALA A 72 22.54 -0.78 -4.09
CA ALA A 72 22.80 0.24 -3.08
C ALA A 72 24.25 0.23 -2.59
N LEU A 73 24.84 -0.96 -2.41
CA LEU A 73 26.25 -1.13 -2.04
C LEU A 73 27.20 -0.70 -3.15
N ALA A 74 26.77 -0.84 -4.42
CA ALA A 74 27.50 -0.29 -5.58
C ALA A 74 27.35 1.24 -5.73
N GLY A 75 26.74 1.93 -4.76
CA GLY A 75 26.57 3.38 -4.76
C GLY A 75 25.43 3.92 -5.62
N LYS A 76 24.56 3.03 -6.12
CA LYS A 76 23.39 3.42 -6.90
C LYS A 76 22.26 3.94 -6.02
N ARG A 77 21.44 4.85 -6.55
CA ARG A 77 20.18 5.29 -5.94
C ARG A 77 19.10 4.26 -6.22
N VAL A 78 18.59 3.63 -5.17
CA VAL A 78 17.62 2.53 -5.28
C VAL A 78 16.28 2.95 -4.70
N VAL A 79 15.22 2.77 -5.49
CA VAL A 79 13.83 2.98 -5.10
C VAL A 79 13.10 1.65 -5.10
N ARG A 80 12.39 1.36 -4.01
CA ARG A 80 11.36 0.33 -3.93
C ARG A 80 10.00 1.01 -4.02
N LEU A 81 9.34 0.90 -5.18
CA LEU A 81 8.07 1.58 -5.46
C LEU A 81 6.89 0.69 -5.07
N HIS A 82 6.03 1.21 -4.19
CA HIS A 82 4.82 0.57 -3.69
C HIS A 82 3.56 1.30 -4.16
N THR A 83 2.47 0.57 -4.39
CA THR A 83 1.15 1.18 -4.59
C THR A 83 0.66 1.84 -3.30
N GLY A 84 -0.10 2.92 -3.42
CA GLY A 84 -0.63 3.67 -2.28
C GLY A 84 0.47 4.21 -1.37
N ASP A 85 0.43 3.80 -0.12
CA ASP A 85 1.44 4.10 0.91
C ASP A 85 2.17 2.81 1.34
N PRO A 86 3.50 2.81 1.45
CA PRO A 86 4.26 1.62 1.83
C PRO A 86 3.91 1.06 3.22
N ALA A 87 3.41 1.90 4.12
CA ALA A 87 3.03 1.49 5.48
C ALA A 87 1.73 0.67 5.54
N MET A 88 0.93 0.67 4.44
CA MET A 88 -0.33 -0.06 4.38
C MET A 88 -0.21 -1.31 3.51
N TYR A 89 -0.11 -2.48 4.15
CA TYR A 89 -0.01 -3.80 3.51
C TYR A 89 1.14 -3.95 2.50
N GLY A 90 2.18 -3.12 2.63
CA GLY A 90 3.35 -3.12 1.74
C GLY A 90 4.38 -4.23 2.04
N ALA A 91 4.25 -4.99 3.12
CA ALA A 91 5.23 -6.01 3.58
C ALA A 91 6.68 -5.47 3.64
N ILE A 92 6.82 -4.18 4.00
CA ILE A 92 8.12 -3.50 3.98
C ILE A 92 9.05 -3.92 5.13
N ASN A 93 8.49 -4.34 6.27
CA ASN A 93 9.28 -4.67 7.45
C ASN A 93 10.26 -5.84 7.21
N GLU A 94 9.85 -6.83 6.44
CA GLU A 94 10.68 -7.97 6.08
C GLU A 94 11.82 -7.55 5.14
N GLN A 95 11.50 -6.71 4.15
CA GLN A 95 12.48 -6.14 3.22
C GLN A 95 13.50 -5.25 3.96
N ILE A 96 13.03 -4.36 4.84
CA ILE A 96 13.89 -3.46 5.63
C ILE A 96 14.83 -4.27 6.52
N ARG A 97 14.33 -5.33 7.20
CA ARG A 97 15.16 -6.22 8.02
C ARG A 97 16.22 -6.94 7.17
N GLY A 98 15.85 -7.46 6.01
CA GLY A 98 16.78 -8.12 5.11
C GLY A 98 17.87 -7.18 4.57
N LEU A 99 17.52 -5.94 4.22
CA LEU A 99 18.47 -4.91 3.82
C LEU A 99 19.43 -4.56 4.96
N ALA A 100 18.90 -4.40 6.18
CA ALA A 100 19.73 -4.10 7.37
C ALA A 100 20.76 -5.19 7.65
N GLN A 101 20.41 -6.49 7.47
CA GLN A 101 21.33 -7.61 7.59
C GLN A 101 22.48 -7.54 6.57
N LYS A 102 22.26 -6.92 5.42
CA LYS A 102 23.27 -6.66 4.39
C LYS A 102 23.99 -5.30 4.56
N GLY A 103 23.76 -4.58 5.66
CA GLY A 103 24.39 -3.29 5.94
C GLY A 103 23.81 -2.12 5.15
N VAL A 104 22.64 -2.30 4.54
CA VAL A 104 21.96 -1.28 3.74
C VAL A 104 20.86 -0.61 4.58
N ALA A 105 20.86 0.72 4.61
CA ALA A 105 19.81 1.49 5.28
C ALA A 105 18.53 1.54 4.43
N ALA A 106 17.41 1.83 5.09
CA ALA A 106 16.15 2.09 4.43
C ALA A 106 15.54 3.41 4.91
N SER A 107 14.83 4.09 4.02
CA SER A 107 13.95 5.22 4.35
C SER A 107 12.60 5.03 3.70
N ILE A 108 11.56 5.66 4.25
CA ILE A 108 10.20 5.57 3.74
C ILE A 108 9.76 6.97 3.30
N ILE A 109 9.28 7.06 2.07
CA ILE A 109 8.61 8.24 1.52
C ILE A 109 7.12 7.90 1.42
N PRO A 110 6.26 8.54 2.22
CA PRO A 110 4.84 8.24 2.24
C PRO A 110 4.18 8.53 0.88
N GLY A 111 3.08 7.85 0.62
CA GLY A 111 2.22 8.05 -0.54
C GLY A 111 0.78 8.32 -0.16
N VAL A 112 -0.03 8.72 -1.13
CA VAL A 112 -1.47 8.84 -0.95
C VAL A 112 -2.09 7.44 -0.94
N SER A 113 -2.68 7.06 0.20
CA SER A 113 -3.36 5.77 0.31
C SER A 113 -4.64 5.73 -0.53
N SER A 114 -4.96 4.56 -1.08
CA SER A 114 -6.19 4.33 -1.85
C SER A 114 -7.46 4.61 -1.05
N VAL A 115 -7.43 4.58 0.28
CA VAL A 115 -8.58 4.93 1.11
C VAL A 115 -8.98 6.39 0.92
N PHE A 116 -8.01 7.30 0.86
CA PHE A 116 -8.28 8.73 0.65
C PHE A 116 -8.69 9.03 -0.79
N ALA A 117 -8.15 8.31 -1.77
CA ALA A 117 -8.60 8.40 -3.15
C ALA A 117 -10.05 7.89 -3.30
N ALA A 118 -10.40 6.81 -2.61
CA ALA A 118 -11.77 6.29 -2.59
C ALA A 118 -12.74 7.29 -1.96
N ALA A 119 -12.39 7.90 -0.83
CA ALA A 119 -13.19 8.95 -0.19
C ALA A 119 -13.40 10.15 -1.11
N ALA A 120 -12.35 10.60 -1.80
CA ALA A 120 -12.42 11.68 -2.77
C ALA A 120 -13.33 11.32 -3.96
N ALA A 121 -13.21 10.10 -4.51
CA ALA A 121 -14.06 9.63 -5.60
C ALA A 121 -15.55 9.53 -5.21
N LEU A 122 -15.82 9.21 -3.94
CA LEU A 122 -17.17 9.16 -3.37
C LEU A 122 -17.69 10.56 -2.97
N GLY A 123 -16.83 11.56 -2.92
CA GLY A 123 -17.18 12.89 -2.44
C GLY A 123 -17.57 12.92 -0.96
N CYS A 124 -16.97 12.05 -0.13
CA CYS A 124 -17.32 11.92 1.28
C CYS A 124 -16.13 12.11 2.21
N GLU A 125 -16.43 12.53 3.43
CA GLU A 125 -15.51 12.52 4.55
C GLU A 125 -15.66 11.19 5.32
N LEU A 126 -14.52 10.61 5.75
CA LEU A 126 -14.53 9.35 6.50
C LEU A 126 -14.88 9.52 7.98
N THR A 127 -14.79 10.74 8.50
CA THR A 127 -15.00 11.11 9.91
C THR A 127 -16.17 12.08 10.06
N SER A 128 -17.35 11.67 9.57
CA SER A 128 -18.55 12.52 9.64
C SER A 128 -19.02 12.74 11.07
N PRO A 129 -19.26 14.01 11.48
CA PRO A 129 -19.95 14.32 12.75
C PRO A 129 -21.28 13.56 12.83
N ASP A 130 -21.66 13.15 14.03
CA ASP A 130 -22.91 12.44 14.35
C ASP A 130 -23.08 11.05 13.71
N VAL A 131 -22.10 10.58 12.88
CA VAL A 131 -22.08 9.25 12.29
C VAL A 131 -20.94 8.42 12.87
N SER A 132 -19.69 8.78 12.59
CA SER A 132 -18.50 8.13 13.16
C SER A 132 -17.29 9.06 13.09
N GLN A 133 -16.55 9.15 14.19
CA GLN A 133 -15.29 9.90 14.29
C GLN A 133 -14.07 8.98 14.29
N SER A 134 -14.28 7.67 14.11
CA SER A 134 -13.23 6.67 14.11
C SER A 134 -13.22 5.91 12.79
N VAL A 135 -12.03 5.61 12.26
CA VAL A 135 -11.85 4.85 11.05
C VAL A 135 -10.98 3.63 11.33
N VAL A 136 -11.48 2.45 11.04
CA VAL A 136 -10.73 1.20 11.11
C VAL A 136 -10.29 0.80 9.71
N LEU A 137 -8.98 0.75 9.50
CA LEU A 137 -8.36 0.25 8.27
C LEU A 137 -7.99 -1.21 8.47
N THR A 138 -8.63 -2.13 7.76
CA THR A 138 -8.44 -3.56 7.93
C THR A 138 -8.52 -4.31 6.60
N ARG A 139 -8.53 -5.63 6.65
CA ARG A 139 -8.73 -6.53 5.52
C ARG A 139 -9.51 -7.77 5.96
N THR A 140 -10.00 -8.55 5.02
CA THR A 140 -10.48 -9.92 5.31
C THR A 140 -9.31 -10.90 5.39
N PRO A 141 -9.47 -12.06 6.08
CA PRO A 141 -8.51 -13.14 6.03
C PRO A 141 -8.22 -13.57 4.59
N GLY A 142 -6.93 -13.73 4.27
CA GLY A 142 -6.43 -14.20 2.98
C GLY A 142 -5.45 -15.35 3.15
N ARG A 143 -4.35 -15.34 2.38
CA ARG A 143 -3.24 -16.28 2.58
C ARG A 143 -2.62 -16.16 3.98
N THR A 144 -2.61 -14.95 4.52
CA THR A 144 -2.18 -14.68 5.90
C THR A 144 -3.44 -14.56 6.76
N PRO A 145 -3.53 -15.31 7.88
CA PRO A 145 -4.64 -15.19 8.81
C PRO A 145 -4.69 -13.80 9.46
N MET A 146 -5.82 -13.46 10.05
CA MET A 146 -5.94 -12.29 10.91
C MET A 146 -5.45 -12.65 12.32
N PRO A 147 -4.83 -11.71 13.04
CA PRO A 147 -4.54 -11.88 14.45
C PRO A 147 -5.81 -12.14 15.29
N GLN A 148 -5.64 -12.82 16.42
CA GLN A 148 -6.74 -13.02 17.34
C GLN A 148 -7.27 -11.67 17.83
N GLY A 149 -8.60 -11.48 17.77
CA GLY A 149 -9.25 -10.23 18.16
C GLY A 149 -9.42 -9.19 17.04
N GLU A 150 -8.79 -9.39 15.88
CA GLU A 150 -8.96 -8.53 14.70
C GLU A 150 -10.05 -9.05 13.74
N ASP A 151 -11.20 -9.41 14.30
CA ASP A 151 -12.35 -9.82 13.50
C ASP A 151 -13.15 -8.61 13.00
N ALA A 152 -13.58 -8.66 11.73
CA ALA A 152 -14.37 -7.60 11.10
C ALA A 152 -15.68 -7.30 11.86
N ALA A 153 -16.34 -8.33 12.38
CA ALA A 153 -17.55 -8.18 13.18
C ALA A 153 -17.28 -7.49 14.53
N ALA A 154 -16.12 -7.72 15.14
CA ALA A 154 -15.73 -7.02 16.37
C ALA A 154 -15.55 -5.52 16.10
N PHE A 155 -14.92 -5.16 14.98
CA PHE A 155 -14.79 -3.75 14.58
C PHE A 155 -16.14 -3.13 14.25
N ALA A 156 -17.05 -3.85 13.60
CA ALA A 156 -18.38 -3.33 13.27
C ALA A 156 -19.16 -2.92 14.51
N ARG A 157 -19.07 -3.70 15.60
CA ARG A 157 -19.73 -3.37 16.88
C ARG A 157 -19.23 -2.11 17.55
N THR A 158 -18.10 -1.56 17.14
CA THR A 158 -17.60 -0.28 17.66
C THR A 158 -18.32 0.94 17.08
N GLY A 159 -19.06 0.78 15.99
CA GLY A 159 -19.69 1.89 15.25
C GLY A 159 -18.71 2.71 14.42
N ALA A 160 -17.45 2.28 14.31
CA ALA A 160 -16.45 2.95 13.48
C ALA A 160 -16.74 2.81 11.99
N MET A 161 -16.29 3.77 11.18
CA MET A 161 -16.19 3.61 9.73
C MET A 161 -15.21 2.49 9.42
N LEU A 162 -15.64 1.50 8.64
CA LEU A 162 -14.81 0.35 8.29
C LEU A 162 -14.31 0.47 6.86
N VAL A 163 -13.01 0.34 6.66
CA VAL A 163 -12.37 0.33 5.34
C VAL A 163 -11.62 -0.98 5.16
N PHE A 164 -12.04 -1.76 4.17
CA PHE A 164 -11.48 -3.07 3.88
C PHE A 164 -10.57 -3.04 2.65
N PHE A 165 -9.29 -3.27 2.87
CA PHE A 165 -8.31 -3.48 1.81
C PHE A 165 -8.30 -4.94 1.35
N LEU A 166 -7.90 -5.20 0.09
CA LEU A 166 -7.65 -6.54 -0.45
C LEU A 166 -8.84 -7.51 -0.31
N SER A 167 -10.06 -6.99 -0.20
CA SER A 167 -11.25 -7.76 0.21
C SER A 167 -12.35 -7.84 -0.85
N THR A 168 -12.17 -7.21 -2.01
CA THR A 168 -13.19 -7.12 -3.07
C THR A 168 -13.65 -8.50 -3.59
N GLY A 169 -12.76 -9.48 -3.65
CA GLY A 169 -13.12 -10.86 -4.05
C GLY A 169 -13.98 -11.61 -3.04
N LYS A 170 -14.18 -11.07 -1.83
CA LYS A 170 -14.96 -11.70 -0.73
C LYS A 170 -16.09 -10.81 -0.21
N VAL A 171 -16.54 -9.85 -1.00
CA VAL A 171 -17.53 -8.86 -0.54
C VAL A 171 -18.81 -9.52 -0.02
N GLY A 172 -19.37 -10.49 -0.72
CA GLY A 172 -20.61 -11.17 -0.28
C GLY A 172 -20.44 -11.94 1.04
N GLU A 173 -19.30 -12.57 1.26
CA GLU A 173 -18.96 -13.25 2.52
C GLU A 173 -18.77 -12.22 3.66
N LEU A 174 -18.03 -11.15 3.37
CA LEU A 174 -17.79 -10.07 4.31
C LEU A 174 -19.09 -9.39 4.76
N MET A 175 -19.97 -9.02 3.82
CA MET A 175 -21.25 -8.37 4.13
C MET A 175 -22.13 -9.25 5.00
N ARG A 176 -22.22 -10.53 4.69
CA ARG A 176 -22.96 -11.49 5.51
C ARG A 176 -22.40 -11.57 6.92
N HIS A 177 -21.09 -11.69 7.07
CA HIS A 177 -20.43 -11.75 8.37
C HIS A 177 -20.65 -10.47 9.21
N LEU A 178 -20.59 -9.30 8.57
CA LEU A 178 -20.85 -8.02 9.22
C LEU A 178 -22.31 -7.88 9.72
N MET A 179 -23.29 -8.40 8.95
CA MET A 179 -24.69 -8.38 9.36
C MET A 179 -24.96 -9.41 10.47
N GLU A 180 -24.57 -10.66 10.28
CA GLU A 180 -24.91 -11.76 11.19
C GLU A 180 -24.14 -11.69 12.53
N GLN A 181 -22.87 -11.29 12.50
CA GLN A 181 -21.98 -11.29 13.65
C GLN A 181 -21.59 -9.88 14.13
N GLY A 182 -21.59 -8.91 13.22
CA GLY A 182 -21.24 -7.51 13.49
C GLY A 182 -22.41 -6.64 13.92
N GLY A 183 -23.65 -7.09 13.67
CA GLY A 183 -24.86 -6.36 14.03
C GLY A 183 -25.18 -5.18 13.09
N LEU A 184 -24.57 -5.11 11.91
CA LEU A 184 -24.92 -4.08 10.93
C LEU A 184 -26.27 -4.37 10.29
N ALA A 185 -27.08 -3.34 10.11
CA ALA A 185 -28.37 -3.47 9.41
C ALA A 185 -28.14 -3.66 7.90
N GLU A 186 -29.09 -4.35 7.23
CA GLU A 186 -29.09 -4.54 5.77
C GLU A 186 -29.01 -3.20 5.01
N GLY A 187 -29.64 -2.15 5.53
CA GLY A 187 -29.60 -0.80 4.96
C GLY A 187 -28.37 0.04 5.30
N THR A 188 -27.35 -0.53 5.94
CA THR A 188 -26.12 0.21 6.25
C THR A 188 -25.41 0.67 4.96
N PRO A 189 -25.16 1.99 4.77
CA PRO A 189 -24.49 2.48 3.57
C PRO A 189 -23.12 1.84 3.39
N ALA A 190 -22.85 1.35 2.19
CA ALA A 190 -21.57 0.75 1.82
C ALA A 190 -21.20 1.14 0.39
N ALA A 191 -19.90 1.20 0.10
CA ALA A 191 -19.40 1.47 -1.25
C ALA A 191 -18.23 0.54 -1.59
N ILE A 192 -18.14 0.16 -2.86
CA ILE A 192 -16.99 -0.51 -3.44
C ILE A 192 -16.41 0.42 -4.48
N VAL A 193 -15.12 0.76 -4.31
CA VAL A 193 -14.43 1.65 -5.24
C VAL A 193 -13.36 0.86 -5.98
N TYR A 194 -13.40 0.94 -7.29
CA TYR A 194 -12.44 0.32 -8.19
C TYR A 194 -11.73 1.38 -9.01
N ARG A 195 -10.39 1.38 -8.97
CA ARG A 195 -9.56 2.39 -9.65
C ARG A 195 -10.00 3.81 -9.34
N ALA A 196 -9.87 4.18 -8.05
CA ALA A 196 -10.32 5.46 -7.49
C ALA A 196 -9.60 6.71 -8.04
N SER A 197 -8.61 6.54 -8.92
CA SER A 197 -7.86 7.65 -9.52
C SER A 197 -7.39 7.30 -10.93
#